data_a299dca9caff6fbfa9885978b95dfb27
#
_entry.id   a299dca9caff6fbfa9885978b95dfb27
#
_cell.length_a   1.000
_cell.length_b   1.000
_cell.length_c   1.000
_cell.angle_alpha   90.00
_cell.angle_beta   90.00
_cell.angle_gamma   90.00
#
_symmetry.space_group_name_H-M   'P 1'
#
loop_
_entity.id
_entity.type
_entity.pdbx_description
1 polymer ?
#
loop_
_entity_poly.entity_id
_entity_poly.type
_entity_poly.pdbx_seq_one_letter_code
_entity_poly.pdbx_strand_id
1 'polypeptide(L)'
;MLALGTPLPTFRLDRVSGGTFASTEFEQQPILLMVLCAHCPFVKHIEPEVTRLENDFGSRVQFVGLSSNSLITHPQDGPAQLAEQAQRHGWTFPYLLDDQQVLAKSLQAACTPEFYLFSQNNKSSSPTLQYRGQLDSSRPGNDQPLDGSDLRAALNA
;
A
#
# COMPACT_ATOMS: atom_id res chain seq x y z
N MET A 1 4.44 -16.43 1.95
CA MET A 1 4.23 -15.13 2.62
C MET A 1 5.54 -14.55 3.10
N LEU A 2 5.69 -13.24 2.99
CA LEU A 2 6.90 -12.56 3.45
C LEU A 2 7.04 -12.69 4.97
N ALA A 3 8.21 -13.09 5.45
CA ALA A 3 8.42 -13.29 6.88
C ALA A 3 8.52 -11.96 7.63
N LEU A 4 7.93 -11.90 8.83
CA LEU A 4 8.11 -10.76 9.71
C LEU A 4 9.60 -10.60 10.03
N GLY A 5 10.05 -9.36 10.14
CA GLY A 5 11.47 -9.03 10.32
C GLY A 5 12.26 -8.91 9.02
N THR A 6 11.64 -9.19 7.86
CA THR A 6 12.28 -9.00 6.56
C THR A 6 12.58 -7.52 6.35
N PRO A 7 13.81 -7.16 5.92
CA PRO A 7 14.12 -5.76 5.61
C PRO A 7 13.27 -5.22 4.45
N LEU A 8 13.01 -3.92 4.49
CA LEU A 8 12.32 -3.24 3.40
C LEU A 8 13.10 -3.44 2.10
N PRO A 9 12.50 -3.96 1.03
CA PRO A 9 13.18 -4.08 -0.25
C PRO A 9 13.60 -2.71 -0.79
N THR A 10 14.76 -2.66 -1.43
CA THR A 10 15.19 -1.46 -2.13
C THR A 10 14.41 -1.34 -3.44
N PHE A 11 13.78 -0.20 -3.68
CA PHE A 11 13.05 0.02 -4.92
C PHE A 11 13.11 1.49 -5.34
N ARG A 12 12.90 1.71 -6.63
CA ARG A 12 12.65 3.03 -7.24
C ARG A 12 11.65 2.80 -8.36
N LEU A 13 10.48 3.40 -8.24
CA LEU A 13 9.37 3.20 -9.17
C LEU A 13 8.80 4.55 -9.61
N ASP A 14 8.17 4.56 -10.78
CA ASP A 14 7.48 5.74 -11.29
C ASP A 14 6.23 6.02 -10.48
N ARG A 15 6.00 7.30 -10.20
CA ARG A 15 4.75 7.77 -9.62
C ARG A 15 3.68 7.89 -10.71
N VAL A 16 2.45 7.57 -10.36
CA VAL A 16 1.29 7.80 -11.23
C VAL A 16 1.21 9.28 -11.63
N SER A 17 1.56 10.17 -10.71
CA SER A 17 1.51 11.63 -10.91
C SER A 17 2.72 12.21 -11.63
N GLY A 18 3.71 11.39 -11.97
CA GLY A 18 4.95 11.81 -12.60
C GLY A 18 6.13 11.79 -11.63
N GLY A 19 7.34 11.65 -12.17
CA GLY A 19 8.54 11.51 -11.36
C GLY A 19 8.69 10.11 -10.79
N THR A 20 9.64 9.94 -9.88
CA THR A 20 9.95 8.67 -9.25
C THR A 20 9.90 8.77 -7.73
N PHE A 21 9.81 7.61 -7.08
CA PHE A 21 9.84 7.48 -5.63
C PHE A 21 10.76 6.31 -5.27
N ALA A 22 11.67 6.53 -4.33
CA ALA A 22 12.62 5.51 -3.90
C ALA A 22 12.45 5.16 -2.43
N SER A 23 12.73 3.91 -2.09
CA SER A 23 12.62 3.40 -0.71
C SER A 23 13.54 4.14 0.27
N THR A 24 14.58 4.80 -0.23
CA THR A 24 15.54 5.56 0.59
C THR A 24 15.01 6.92 1.05
N GLU A 25 13.87 7.38 0.51
CA GLU A 25 13.34 8.72 0.85
C GLU A 25 12.69 8.78 2.24
N PHE A 26 12.45 7.64 2.91
CA PHE A 26 11.69 7.59 4.17
C PHE A 26 12.36 6.74 5.25
N GLU A 27 13.64 6.90 5.45
CA GLU A 27 14.39 6.06 6.39
C GLU A 27 14.02 6.24 7.86
N GLN A 28 13.30 7.31 8.21
CA GLN A 28 13.04 7.67 9.61
C GLN A 28 11.59 7.49 10.06
N GLN A 29 10.70 7.16 9.16
CA GLN A 29 9.29 6.94 9.47
C GLN A 29 8.90 5.50 9.17
N PRO A 30 7.90 4.97 9.89
CA PRO A 30 7.26 3.75 9.40
C PRO A 30 6.71 3.98 8.00
N ILE A 31 6.81 2.94 7.16
CA ILE A 31 6.28 2.99 5.80
C ILE A 31 5.25 1.88 5.62
N LEU A 32 4.08 2.26 5.12
CA LEU A 32 3.01 1.33 4.80
C LEU A 32 2.89 1.19 3.30
N LEU A 33 3.24 0.01 2.79
CA LEU A 33 3.06 -0.33 1.38
C LEU A 33 1.70 -1.00 1.21
N MET A 34 0.90 -0.45 0.30
CA MET A 34 -0.44 -0.95 -0.01
C MET A 34 -0.47 -1.41 -1.45
N VAL A 35 -0.67 -2.72 -1.67
CA VAL A 35 -0.82 -3.25 -3.02
C VAL A 35 -2.28 -3.09 -3.42
N LEU A 36 -2.52 -2.21 -4.37
CA LEU A 36 -3.85 -1.76 -4.79
C LEU A 36 -4.00 -1.87 -6.30
N CYS A 37 -5.22 -1.66 -6.78
CA CYS A 37 -5.51 -1.50 -8.20
C CYS A 37 -6.78 -0.67 -8.38
N ALA A 38 -7.08 -0.26 -9.61
CA ALA A 38 -8.25 0.59 -9.87
C ALA A 38 -9.52 -0.22 -10.16
N HIS A 39 -9.40 -1.47 -10.58
CA HIS A 39 -10.56 -2.25 -11.06
C HIS A 39 -11.08 -3.30 -10.07
N CYS A 40 -10.26 -3.72 -9.10
CA CYS A 40 -10.60 -4.84 -8.22
C CYS A 40 -11.75 -4.49 -7.26
N PRO A 41 -12.84 -5.29 -7.22
CA PRO A 41 -13.94 -5.02 -6.29
C PRO A 41 -13.53 -5.02 -4.82
N PHE A 42 -12.56 -5.83 -4.44
CA PHE A 42 -12.07 -5.88 -3.06
C PHE A 42 -11.33 -4.59 -2.68
N VAL A 43 -10.64 -3.97 -3.64
CA VAL A 43 -9.99 -2.66 -3.42
C VAL A 43 -11.06 -1.57 -3.36
N LYS A 44 -12.00 -1.57 -4.29
CA LYS A 44 -13.08 -0.57 -4.30
C LYS A 44 -13.86 -0.57 -3.00
N HIS A 45 -14.07 -1.74 -2.41
CA HIS A 45 -14.77 -1.88 -1.14
C HIS A 45 -14.08 -1.13 0.00
N ILE A 46 -12.74 -1.10 0.02
CA ILE A 46 -11.98 -0.51 1.12
C ILE A 46 -11.50 0.92 0.85
N GLU A 47 -11.72 1.45 -0.35
CA GLU A 47 -11.23 2.79 -0.73
C GLU A 47 -11.56 3.88 0.29
N PRO A 48 -12.81 3.96 0.83
CA PRO A 48 -13.11 4.98 1.84
C PRO A 48 -12.30 4.83 3.12
N GLU A 49 -12.02 3.60 3.56
CA GLU A 49 -11.24 3.36 4.76
C GLU A 49 -9.77 3.71 4.56
N VAL A 50 -9.23 3.50 3.36
CA VAL A 50 -7.86 3.94 3.04
C VAL A 50 -7.74 5.46 3.23
N THR A 51 -8.75 6.21 2.79
CA THR A 51 -8.78 7.67 3.00
C THR A 51 -8.78 8.00 4.49
N ARG A 52 -9.63 7.33 5.28
CA ARG A 52 -9.69 7.57 6.73
C ARG A 52 -8.37 7.24 7.41
N LEU A 53 -7.73 6.14 7.00
CA LEU A 53 -6.43 5.74 7.55
C LEU A 53 -5.35 6.76 7.25
N GLU A 54 -5.30 7.27 6.03
CA GLU A 54 -4.34 8.32 5.66
C GLU A 54 -4.58 9.58 6.47
N ASN A 55 -5.82 9.98 6.66
CA ASN A 55 -6.15 11.14 7.47
C ASN A 55 -5.72 10.97 8.93
N ASP A 56 -5.88 9.75 9.47
CA ASP A 56 -5.59 9.47 10.88
C ASP A 56 -4.11 9.25 11.16
N PHE A 57 -3.38 8.65 10.23
CA PHE A 57 -2.00 8.19 10.47
C PHE A 57 -0.96 8.82 9.52
N GLY A 58 -1.38 9.54 8.50
CA GLY A 58 -0.47 10.04 7.45
C GLY A 58 0.62 10.99 7.94
N SER A 59 0.41 11.64 9.10
CA SER A 59 1.45 12.50 9.69
C SER A 59 2.56 11.71 10.39
N ARG A 60 2.32 10.45 10.73
CA ARG A 60 3.25 9.60 11.47
C ARG A 60 3.79 8.44 10.64
N VAL A 61 3.10 8.05 9.60
CA VAL A 61 3.41 6.89 8.77
C VAL A 61 3.40 7.35 7.31
N GLN A 62 4.44 6.96 6.56
CA GLN A 62 4.45 7.21 5.12
C GLN A 62 3.60 6.15 4.42
N PHE A 63 2.49 6.57 3.85
CA PHE A 63 1.63 5.70 3.03
C PHE A 63 2.17 5.67 1.60
N VAL A 64 2.21 4.49 1.00
CA VAL A 64 2.62 4.31 -0.39
C VAL A 64 1.69 3.30 -1.04
N GLY A 65 1.01 3.70 -2.09
CA GLY A 65 0.22 2.81 -2.92
C GLY A 65 1.06 2.20 -4.03
N LEU A 66 0.74 0.97 -4.41
CA LEU A 66 1.51 0.22 -5.39
C LEU A 66 0.55 -0.56 -6.27
N SER A 67 0.57 -0.30 -7.59
CA SER A 67 -0.19 -1.09 -8.56
C SER A 67 0.78 -1.96 -9.35
N SER A 68 0.56 -3.27 -9.31
CA SER A 68 1.45 -4.26 -9.91
C SER A 68 0.80 -5.04 -11.06
N ASN A 69 -0.39 -4.64 -11.50
CA ASN A 69 -1.03 -5.29 -12.62
C ASN A 69 -0.38 -4.88 -13.94
N SER A 70 -0.20 -5.85 -14.83
CA SER A 70 0.33 -5.59 -16.15
C SER A 70 -0.64 -4.69 -16.93
N LEU A 71 -0.12 -3.64 -17.55
CA LEU A 71 -0.92 -2.74 -18.38
C LEU A 71 -1.40 -3.42 -19.67
N ILE A 72 -0.75 -4.51 -20.07
CA ILE A 72 -1.15 -5.29 -21.25
C ILE A 72 -2.41 -6.10 -20.96
N THR A 73 -2.45 -6.78 -19.80
CA THR A 73 -3.56 -7.65 -19.41
C THR A 73 -4.63 -6.90 -18.61
N HIS A 74 -4.27 -5.77 -17.97
CA HIS A 74 -5.17 -4.97 -17.14
C HIS A 74 -5.04 -3.49 -17.49
N PRO A 75 -5.44 -3.07 -18.72
CA PRO A 75 -5.32 -1.67 -19.11
C PRO A 75 -6.15 -0.71 -18.27
N GLN A 76 -7.16 -1.22 -17.56
CA GLN A 76 -7.98 -0.43 -16.63
C GLN A 76 -7.22 -0.02 -15.37
N ASP A 77 -6.00 -0.53 -15.15
CA ASP A 77 -5.12 -0.11 -14.06
C ASP A 77 -3.97 0.76 -14.57
N GLY A 78 -4.17 1.44 -15.69
CA GLY A 78 -3.18 2.38 -16.22
C GLY A 78 -3.06 3.65 -15.37
N PRO A 79 -2.04 4.48 -15.65
CA PRO A 79 -1.80 5.69 -14.86
C PRO A 79 -3.00 6.64 -14.77
N ALA A 80 -3.76 6.78 -15.85
CA ALA A 80 -4.93 7.66 -15.86
C ALA A 80 -6.01 7.18 -14.90
N GLN A 81 -6.27 5.89 -14.88
CA GLN A 81 -7.28 5.28 -14.02
C GLN A 81 -6.86 5.32 -12.56
N LEU A 82 -5.59 5.07 -12.27
CA LEU A 82 -5.06 5.16 -10.91
C LEU A 82 -5.06 6.60 -10.40
N ALA A 83 -4.74 7.57 -11.25
CA ALA A 83 -4.80 8.99 -10.89
C ALA A 83 -6.24 9.41 -10.59
N GLU A 84 -7.20 8.96 -11.37
CA GLU A 84 -8.61 9.23 -11.14
C GLU A 84 -9.09 8.63 -9.83
N GLN A 85 -8.69 7.39 -9.51
CA GLN A 85 -8.99 6.74 -8.25
C GLN A 85 -8.47 7.57 -7.07
N ALA A 86 -7.21 7.98 -7.12
CA ALA A 86 -6.60 8.77 -6.05
C ALA A 86 -7.30 10.12 -5.89
N GLN A 87 -7.63 10.79 -6.99
CA GLN A 87 -8.32 12.08 -6.96
C GLN A 87 -9.72 11.96 -6.37
N ARG A 88 -10.45 10.92 -6.77
CA ARG A 88 -11.82 10.68 -6.29
C ARG A 88 -11.87 10.49 -4.78
N HIS A 89 -10.85 9.85 -4.21
CA HIS A 89 -10.80 9.54 -2.79
C HIS A 89 -9.94 10.51 -1.98
N GLY A 90 -9.36 11.52 -2.61
CA GLY A 90 -8.53 12.51 -1.92
C GLY A 90 -7.22 11.95 -1.39
N TRP A 91 -6.69 10.90 -2.01
CA TRP A 91 -5.41 10.30 -1.61
C TRP A 91 -4.25 11.20 -2.00
N THR A 92 -3.35 11.45 -1.05
CA THR A 92 -2.17 12.28 -1.28
C THR A 92 -0.86 11.50 -1.24
N PHE A 93 -0.92 10.22 -0.85
CA PHE A 93 0.28 9.38 -0.79
C PHE A 93 0.83 9.12 -2.20
N PRO A 94 2.14 8.83 -2.32
CA PRO A 94 2.72 8.38 -3.58
C PRO A 94 2.03 7.10 -4.06
N TYR A 95 1.55 7.10 -5.29
CA TYR A 95 0.94 5.93 -5.92
C TYR A 95 1.88 5.52 -7.04
N LEU A 96 2.42 4.30 -6.94
CA LEU A 96 3.52 3.85 -7.78
C LEU A 96 3.08 2.80 -8.79
N LEU A 97 3.80 2.76 -9.91
CA LEU A 97 3.59 1.78 -10.96
C LEU A 97 4.68 0.71 -10.88
N ASP A 98 4.29 -0.52 -10.61
CA ASP A 98 5.16 -1.69 -10.59
C ASP A 98 4.70 -2.65 -11.71
N ASP A 99 4.68 -2.14 -12.94
CA ASP A 99 4.15 -2.87 -14.10
C ASP A 99 4.92 -4.15 -14.42
N GLN A 100 6.17 -4.23 -14.00
CA GLN A 100 7.01 -5.42 -14.13
C GLN A 100 6.91 -6.36 -12.93
N GLN A 101 6.14 -5.95 -11.90
CA GLN A 101 5.87 -6.76 -10.72
C GLN A 101 7.12 -7.10 -9.88
N VAL A 102 8.17 -6.31 -10.01
CA VAL A 102 9.43 -6.56 -9.29
C VAL A 102 9.25 -6.40 -7.79
N LEU A 103 8.65 -5.28 -7.36
CA LEU A 103 8.42 -5.03 -5.94
C LEU A 103 7.37 -5.98 -5.38
N ALA A 104 6.29 -6.23 -6.11
CA ALA A 104 5.26 -7.17 -5.68
C ALA A 104 5.83 -8.57 -5.45
N LYS A 105 6.72 -9.02 -6.33
CA LYS A 105 7.39 -10.32 -6.16
C LYS A 105 8.31 -10.32 -4.94
N SER A 106 9.02 -9.22 -4.70
CA SER A 106 9.87 -9.08 -3.51
C SER A 106 9.05 -9.14 -2.23
N LEU A 107 7.83 -8.62 -2.25
CA LEU A 107 6.91 -8.67 -1.12
C LEU A 107 6.17 -9.99 -1.01
N GLN A 108 6.31 -10.86 -2.01
CA GLN A 108 5.55 -12.11 -2.14
C GLN A 108 4.03 -11.84 -2.11
N ALA A 109 3.62 -10.74 -2.73
CA ALA A 109 2.22 -10.35 -2.81
C ALA A 109 1.45 -11.33 -3.68
N ALA A 110 0.30 -11.79 -3.19
CA ALA A 110 -0.51 -12.80 -3.87
C ALA A 110 -1.81 -12.23 -4.43
N CYS A 111 -2.34 -11.18 -3.83
CA CYS A 111 -3.64 -10.61 -4.22
C CYS A 111 -3.69 -9.12 -3.86
N THR A 112 -4.78 -8.47 -4.25
CA THR A 112 -5.09 -7.10 -3.85
C THR A 112 -6.42 -7.09 -3.10
N PRO A 113 -6.58 -6.24 -2.08
CA PRO A 113 -5.55 -5.43 -1.47
C PRO A 113 -4.70 -6.21 -0.47
N GLU A 114 -3.43 -5.87 -0.37
CA GLU A 114 -2.54 -6.38 0.68
C GLU A 114 -1.76 -5.23 1.28
N PHE A 115 -1.41 -5.36 2.56
CA PHE A 115 -0.76 -4.29 3.33
C PHE A 115 0.50 -4.82 3.99
N TYR A 116 1.56 -4.00 3.93
CA TYR A 116 2.88 -4.34 4.48
C TYR A 116 3.39 -3.13 5.25
N LEU A 117 3.54 -3.28 6.57
CA LEU A 117 4.06 -2.22 7.43
C LEU A 117 5.50 -2.51 7.80
N PHE A 118 6.39 -1.61 7.43
CA PHE A 118 7.81 -1.66 7.78
C PHE A 118 8.11 -0.53 8.75
N SER A 119 8.83 -0.84 9.82
CA SER A 119 9.28 0.19 10.74
C SER A 119 10.63 -0.19 11.34
N GLN A 120 11.32 0.82 11.86
CA GLN A 120 12.61 0.63 12.51
C GLN A 120 12.39 0.31 13.99
N ASN A 121 13.16 -0.67 14.51
CA ASN A 121 13.16 -0.96 15.94
C ASN A 121 14.00 0.07 16.71
N ASN A 122 14.98 0.68 16.04
CA ASN A 122 15.73 1.80 16.58
C ASN A 122 16.16 2.70 15.41
N LYS A 123 16.66 3.91 15.73
CA LYS A 123 16.97 4.93 14.71
C LYS A 123 18.13 4.56 13.79
N SER A 124 18.93 3.58 14.14
CA SER A 124 20.10 3.19 13.34
C SER A 124 19.87 1.95 12.51
N SER A 125 18.71 1.29 12.63
CA SER A 125 18.42 0.07 11.88
C SER A 125 17.58 0.39 10.63
N SER A 126 17.71 -0.47 9.61
CA SER A 126 16.83 -0.42 8.45
C SER A 126 15.41 -0.83 8.84
N PRO A 127 14.37 -0.29 8.19
CA PRO A 127 13.00 -0.73 8.45
C PRO A 127 12.81 -2.21 8.15
N THR A 128 12.12 -2.91 9.04
CA THR A 128 11.79 -4.32 8.87
C THR A 128 10.29 -4.53 8.93
N LEU A 129 9.83 -5.65 8.35
CA LEU A 129 8.40 -5.94 8.27
C LEU A 129 7.85 -6.24 9.67
N GLN A 130 6.86 -5.45 10.10
CA GLN A 130 6.19 -5.59 11.38
C GLN A 130 4.79 -6.18 11.25
N TYR A 131 4.14 -5.96 10.12
CA TYR A 131 2.79 -6.46 9.85
C TYR A 131 2.62 -6.71 8.36
N ARG A 132 1.92 -7.77 8.03
CA ARG A 132 1.44 -8.05 6.68
C ARG A 132 0.05 -8.66 6.77
N GLY A 133 -0.79 -8.34 5.79
CA GLY A 133 -2.11 -8.94 5.72
C GLY A 133 -3.19 -7.97 5.29
N GLN A 134 -4.37 -8.15 5.84
CA GLN A 134 -5.59 -7.44 5.46
C GLN A 134 -5.77 -6.16 6.25
N LEU A 135 -6.60 -5.28 5.69
CA LEU A 135 -7.05 -4.05 6.37
C LEU A 135 -7.95 -4.41 7.56
N ASP A 136 -8.93 -5.28 7.33
CA ASP A 136 -9.86 -5.81 8.32
C ASP A 136 -10.56 -7.05 7.74
N SER A 137 -11.55 -7.55 8.46
CA SER A 137 -12.33 -8.73 8.02
C SER A 137 -13.42 -8.41 7.01
N SER A 138 -13.62 -7.13 6.69
CA SER A 138 -14.68 -6.71 5.76
C SER A 138 -14.40 -7.14 4.34
N ARG A 139 -15.41 -7.65 3.67
CA ARG A 139 -15.39 -8.00 2.25
C ARG A 139 -16.73 -7.60 1.65
N PRO A 140 -16.80 -7.37 0.34
CA PRO A 140 -18.09 -7.08 -0.29
C PRO A 140 -19.11 -8.18 0.07
N GLY A 141 -20.21 -7.78 0.69
CA GLY A 141 -21.33 -8.67 0.97
C GLY A 141 -21.20 -9.56 2.22
N ASN A 142 -20.17 -9.41 3.06
CA ASN A 142 -20.01 -10.27 4.23
C ASN A 142 -20.53 -9.69 5.54
N ASP A 143 -21.11 -8.49 5.51
CA ASP A 143 -21.70 -7.80 6.66
C ASP A 143 -20.72 -7.46 7.81
N GLN A 144 -19.42 -7.65 7.61
CA GLN A 144 -18.42 -7.24 8.58
C GLN A 144 -18.16 -5.73 8.46
N PRO A 145 -17.88 -5.03 9.58
CA PRO A 145 -17.66 -3.59 9.52
C PRO A 145 -16.37 -3.23 8.75
N LEU A 146 -16.46 -2.20 7.94
CA LEU A 146 -15.31 -1.60 7.26
C LEU A 146 -14.70 -0.56 8.21
N ASP A 147 -13.84 -1.01 9.12
CA ASP A 147 -13.27 -0.16 10.17
C ASP A 147 -11.74 -0.16 10.23
N GLY A 148 -11.09 -0.95 9.37
CA GLY A 148 -9.63 -1.03 9.33
C GLY A 148 -9.01 -1.61 10.60
N SER A 149 -9.76 -2.38 11.38
CA SER A 149 -9.36 -2.78 12.73
C SER A 149 -8.02 -3.51 12.80
N ASP A 150 -7.75 -4.42 11.87
CA ASP A 150 -6.50 -5.19 11.88
C ASP A 150 -5.30 -4.29 11.60
N LEU A 151 -5.40 -3.45 10.58
CA LEU A 151 -4.33 -2.54 10.20
C LEU A 151 -4.16 -1.42 11.23
N ARG A 152 -5.25 -0.88 11.77
CA ARG A 152 -5.18 0.15 12.83
C ARG A 152 -4.47 -0.37 14.08
N ALA A 153 -4.73 -1.64 14.45
CA ALA A 153 -4.03 -2.26 15.58
C ALA A 153 -2.52 -2.31 15.32
N ALA A 154 -2.11 -2.68 14.12
CA ALA A 154 -0.70 -2.71 13.74
C ALA A 154 -0.07 -1.32 13.75
N LEU A 155 -0.78 -0.30 13.24
CA LEU A 155 -0.29 1.09 13.19
C LEU A 155 -0.17 1.71 14.58
N ASN A 156 -0.97 1.27 15.54
CA ASN A 156 -0.93 1.76 16.92
C ASN A 156 0.06 1.02 17.82
N ALA A 157 0.62 -0.07 17.33
CA ALA A 157 1.54 -0.87 18.12
C ALA A 157 2.93 -0.22 18.26
#